data_6d98509e3ec0e7d1b5ba9a8e3c845d78
#
_entry.id   6d98509e3ec0e7d1b5ba9a8e3c845d78
#
_cell.length_a   1.000
_cell.length_b   1.000
_cell.length_c   1.000
_cell.angle_alpha   90.00
_cell.angle_beta   90.00
_cell.angle_gamma   90.00
#
_symmetry.space_group_name_H-M   'P 1'
#
loop_
_entity.id
_entity.type
_entity.pdbx_description
1 polymer ?
#
loop_
_entity_poly.entity_id
_entity_poly.type
_entity_poly.pdbx_seq_one_letter_code
_entity_poly.pdbx_strand_id
1 'polypeptide(L)'
;LKKSVIRVIKEKLQREFVLEKPTNLSFGHYATPIAFSLAKELKKSPIAIAEEICTQFDTGEIFQEVTPIKGYINFKLSEQFLDQYATWAIQNETLFGKDEQSETILLEYVSANPTGPLHIGHARGAVIGDALSRIGSHLGYKITTEYYVNDAGNQVDLLGLSIYLAGREHILRVYVEWPEEFYRGEYIVDLAHVAKAELGNAIFEDEANIKTLSVWGKDKMLELIKSNLADVGIEFEQFVSEKSLYDKWDESFAKLQKNDKTYEDGGKIWIRSTELGDEKDRVVVREDGRPTYLAGDIIYHDNKFQRNYDKYINIWGADHHGYITRVKAAINFLGYDEQKLEVLLAQMVSLLKGGEPYKMSKRAGNFILMSDVVSEVGSDALRFVFLSKKSDTHLEFDVDVFKQEDSNNPIFYINYAHARINQIFAKAEKSLSDVQNVKLENLSEDAQNLLFSALLLPEVLEDAFHSRQVQKVTEYLKNLAASLHKFYNENRVVGSVDESKLLKLFAVVGLSLRVGLKLIGIDAKDKM
;
A
#
# COMPACT_ATOMS: atom_id res chain seq x y z
N LEU A 1 -12.30 -4.17 -19.23
CA LEU A 1 -12.53 -5.48 -19.85
C LEU A 1 -13.63 -6.25 -19.12
N LYS A 2 -13.40 -6.66 -17.87
CA LYS A 2 -14.32 -7.46 -17.04
C LYS A 2 -15.71 -6.81 -16.87
N LYS A 3 -15.77 -5.50 -16.65
CA LYS A 3 -17.04 -4.77 -16.48
C LYS A 3 -17.93 -4.85 -17.71
N SER A 4 -17.37 -4.75 -18.91
CA SER A 4 -18.12 -4.92 -20.17
C SER A 4 -18.65 -6.35 -20.31
N VAL A 5 -17.84 -7.35 -19.93
CA VAL A 5 -18.26 -8.76 -19.93
C VAL A 5 -19.39 -8.99 -18.91
N ILE A 6 -19.23 -8.49 -17.68
CA ILE A 6 -20.27 -8.59 -16.63
C ILE A 6 -21.57 -7.96 -17.10
N ARG A 7 -21.52 -6.77 -17.72
CA ARG A 7 -22.72 -6.09 -18.23
C ARG A 7 -23.50 -6.97 -19.21
N VAL A 8 -22.81 -7.54 -20.20
CA VAL A 8 -23.46 -8.39 -21.21
C VAL A 8 -24.02 -9.67 -20.60
N ILE A 9 -23.29 -10.31 -19.70
CA ILE A 9 -23.77 -11.51 -19.02
C ILE A 9 -24.98 -11.17 -18.13
N LYS A 10 -24.96 -10.05 -17.39
CA LYS A 10 -26.07 -9.60 -16.54
C LYS A 10 -27.31 -9.27 -17.32
N GLU A 11 -27.18 -8.63 -18.49
CA GLU A 11 -28.28 -8.35 -19.41
C GLU A 11 -28.98 -9.64 -19.92
N LYS A 12 -28.21 -10.70 -20.17
CA LYS A 12 -28.76 -11.99 -20.65
C LYS A 12 -29.33 -12.82 -19.49
N LEU A 13 -28.64 -12.93 -18.39
CA LEU A 13 -29.04 -13.77 -17.24
C LEU A 13 -30.08 -13.12 -16.34
N GLN A 14 -30.15 -11.78 -16.29
CA GLN A 14 -31.01 -10.99 -15.40
C GLN A 14 -30.92 -11.43 -13.91
N ARG A 15 -29.73 -11.87 -13.49
CA ARG A 15 -29.43 -12.40 -12.15
C ARG A 15 -28.03 -11.98 -11.71
N GLU A 16 -27.81 -11.98 -10.42
CA GLU A 16 -26.47 -11.83 -9.86
C GLU A 16 -25.67 -13.12 -10.05
N PHE A 17 -24.40 -12.96 -10.36
CA PHE A 17 -23.46 -14.07 -10.59
C PHE A 17 -22.04 -13.67 -10.22
N VAL A 18 -21.19 -14.65 -10.00
CA VAL A 18 -19.75 -14.45 -9.82
C VAL A 18 -19.08 -14.74 -11.17
N LEU A 19 -18.14 -13.87 -11.56
CA LEU A 19 -17.30 -14.06 -12.74
C LEU A 19 -15.84 -14.27 -12.27
N GLU A 20 -15.32 -15.43 -12.61
CA GLU A 20 -14.00 -15.90 -12.20
C GLU A 20 -13.09 -16.05 -13.43
N LYS A 21 -11.78 -16.09 -13.20
CA LYS A 21 -10.81 -16.51 -14.21
C LYS A 21 -10.59 -18.02 -14.09
N PRO A 22 -10.71 -18.80 -15.19
CA PRO A 22 -10.36 -20.20 -15.16
C PRO A 22 -8.87 -20.38 -14.85
N THR A 23 -8.52 -21.49 -14.22
CA THR A 23 -7.12 -21.85 -13.92
C THR A 23 -6.29 -22.11 -15.18
N ASN A 24 -6.95 -22.46 -16.29
CA ASN A 24 -6.33 -22.67 -17.60
C ASN A 24 -7.09 -21.86 -18.64
N LEU A 25 -6.39 -20.97 -19.34
CA LEU A 25 -6.96 -20.11 -20.39
C LEU A 25 -7.48 -20.89 -21.61
N SER A 26 -7.10 -22.17 -21.78
CA SER A 26 -7.69 -23.05 -22.79
C SER A 26 -9.20 -23.26 -22.58
N PHE A 27 -9.71 -23.03 -21.37
CA PHE A 27 -11.16 -23.07 -21.05
C PHE A 27 -11.87 -21.76 -21.34
N GLY A 28 -11.17 -20.71 -21.72
CA GLY A 28 -11.68 -19.37 -21.94
C GLY A 28 -11.02 -18.32 -21.03
N HIS A 29 -11.42 -17.08 -21.19
CA HIS A 29 -10.89 -15.93 -20.44
C HIS A 29 -11.60 -15.73 -19.10
N TYR A 30 -12.90 -16.04 -19.05
CA TYR A 30 -13.74 -15.97 -17.85
C TYR A 30 -14.63 -17.18 -17.71
N ALA A 31 -15.10 -17.44 -16.50
CA ALA A 31 -16.07 -18.49 -16.21
C ALA A 31 -17.02 -18.07 -15.10
N THR A 32 -18.23 -18.63 -15.10
CA THR A 32 -19.17 -18.47 -13.99
C THR A 32 -19.70 -19.82 -13.49
N PRO A 33 -19.75 -20.04 -12.17
CA PRO A 33 -20.34 -21.23 -11.56
C PRO A 33 -21.87 -21.11 -11.37
N ILE A 34 -22.54 -20.16 -11.98
CA ILE A 34 -23.95 -19.84 -11.71
C ILE A 34 -24.87 -21.06 -11.84
N ALA A 35 -24.58 -21.98 -12.75
CA ALA A 35 -25.39 -23.18 -12.96
C ALA A 35 -25.49 -24.06 -11.70
N PHE A 36 -24.47 -24.08 -10.83
CA PHE A 36 -24.51 -24.81 -9.56
C PHE A 36 -25.49 -24.19 -8.58
N SER A 37 -25.55 -22.85 -8.52
CA SER A 37 -26.49 -22.14 -7.64
C SER A 37 -27.95 -22.31 -8.09
N LEU A 38 -28.19 -22.45 -9.40
CA LEU A 38 -29.50 -22.64 -9.99
C LEU A 38 -30.00 -24.09 -9.93
N ALA A 39 -29.15 -25.06 -9.70
CA ALA A 39 -29.48 -26.49 -9.77
C ALA A 39 -30.67 -26.88 -8.88
N LYS A 40 -30.71 -26.35 -7.63
CA LYS A 40 -31.78 -26.63 -6.67
C LYS A 40 -33.10 -25.97 -7.06
N GLU A 41 -33.04 -24.75 -7.55
CA GLU A 41 -34.22 -23.97 -8.00
C GLU A 41 -34.87 -24.61 -9.24
N LEU A 42 -34.04 -24.92 -10.26
CA LEU A 42 -34.50 -25.45 -11.54
C LEU A 42 -34.70 -26.97 -11.55
N LYS A 43 -34.32 -27.66 -10.46
CA LYS A 43 -34.35 -29.13 -10.33
C LYS A 43 -33.68 -29.87 -11.51
N LYS A 44 -32.60 -29.30 -12.03
CA LYS A 44 -31.80 -29.84 -13.13
C LYS A 44 -30.33 -29.98 -12.71
N SER A 45 -29.57 -30.80 -13.43
CA SER A 45 -28.12 -30.89 -13.17
C SER A 45 -27.41 -29.59 -13.57
N PRO A 46 -26.34 -29.18 -12.87
CA PRO A 46 -25.55 -28.01 -13.28
C PRO A 46 -25.05 -28.08 -14.71
N ILE A 47 -24.75 -29.28 -15.21
CA ILE A 47 -24.29 -29.49 -16.60
C ILE A 47 -25.40 -29.10 -17.58
N ALA A 48 -26.61 -29.63 -17.39
CA ALA A 48 -27.75 -29.32 -18.28
C ALA A 48 -28.13 -27.83 -18.23
N ILE A 49 -28.05 -27.22 -17.05
CA ILE A 49 -28.30 -25.76 -16.90
C ILE A 49 -27.21 -24.95 -17.62
N ALA A 50 -25.95 -25.32 -17.52
CA ALA A 50 -24.87 -24.65 -18.20
C ALA A 50 -25.03 -24.75 -19.73
N GLU A 51 -25.40 -25.92 -20.24
CA GLU A 51 -25.72 -26.13 -21.66
C GLU A 51 -26.86 -25.21 -22.14
N GLU A 52 -27.98 -25.16 -21.40
CA GLU A 52 -29.11 -24.26 -21.73
C GLU A 52 -28.73 -22.78 -21.68
N ILE A 53 -27.94 -22.36 -20.69
CA ILE A 53 -27.51 -20.97 -20.58
C ILE A 53 -26.56 -20.59 -21.72
N CYS A 54 -25.62 -21.46 -22.09
CA CYS A 54 -24.70 -21.19 -23.20
C CYS A 54 -25.45 -20.86 -24.51
N THR A 55 -26.61 -21.47 -24.77
CA THR A 55 -27.40 -21.19 -25.99
C THR A 55 -27.99 -19.77 -26.03
N GLN A 56 -28.01 -19.04 -24.91
CA GLN A 56 -28.54 -17.68 -24.84
C GLN A 56 -27.52 -16.62 -25.28
N PHE A 57 -26.27 -17.01 -25.46
CA PHE A 57 -25.18 -16.09 -25.82
C PHE A 57 -24.88 -16.22 -27.31
N ASP A 58 -24.89 -15.06 -27.98
CA ASP A 58 -24.45 -14.96 -29.35
C ASP A 58 -22.92 -14.89 -29.41
N THR A 59 -22.31 -15.64 -30.32
CA THR A 59 -20.90 -15.46 -30.68
C THR A 59 -20.78 -14.31 -31.68
N GLY A 60 -19.76 -13.45 -31.50
CA GLY A 60 -19.56 -12.29 -32.39
C GLY A 60 -18.72 -11.20 -31.73
N GLU A 61 -19.35 -10.07 -31.43
CA GLU A 61 -18.60 -8.86 -31.03
C GLU A 61 -17.74 -9.02 -29.77
N ILE A 62 -18.32 -9.59 -28.71
CA ILE A 62 -17.61 -9.74 -27.40
C ILE A 62 -17.08 -11.16 -27.21
N PHE A 63 -17.89 -12.17 -27.51
CA PHE A 63 -17.53 -13.56 -27.29
C PHE A 63 -17.21 -14.28 -28.59
N GLN A 64 -16.04 -14.89 -28.68
CA GLN A 64 -15.69 -15.82 -29.72
C GLN A 64 -16.42 -17.16 -29.50
N GLU A 65 -16.52 -17.58 -28.24
CA GLU A 65 -17.09 -18.86 -27.86
C GLU A 65 -17.64 -18.78 -26.43
N VAL A 66 -18.77 -19.46 -26.19
CA VAL A 66 -19.34 -19.66 -24.83
C VAL A 66 -19.65 -21.15 -24.70
N THR A 67 -18.91 -21.83 -23.80
CA THR A 67 -18.94 -23.28 -23.67
C THR A 67 -19.26 -23.76 -22.26
N PRO A 68 -20.06 -24.83 -22.11
CA PRO A 68 -20.29 -25.48 -20.83
C PRO A 68 -19.18 -26.49 -20.53
N ILE A 69 -18.46 -26.30 -19.45
CA ILE A 69 -17.40 -27.24 -19.01
C ILE A 69 -17.68 -27.65 -17.56
N LYS A 70 -18.07 -28.89 -17.35
CA LYS A 70 -18.33 -29.50 -16.03
C LYS A 70 -19.28 -28.65 -15.15
N GLY A 71 -20.30 -28.03 -15.75
CA GLY A 71 -21.27 -27.17 -15.04
C GLY A 71 -20.86 -25.71 -14.89
N TYR A 72 -19.67 -25.33 -15.32
CA TYR A 72 -19.28 -23.93 -15.50
C TYR A 72 -19.68 -23.43 -16.88
N ILE A 73 -19.98 -22.16 -16.99
CA ILE A 73 -20.14 -21.46 -18.27
C ILE A 73 -18.86 -20.68 -18.52
N ASN A 74 -18.15 -21.02 -19.58
CA ASN A 74 -16.86 -20.45 -19.91
C ASN A 74 -16.98 -19.51 -21.11
N PHE A 75 -16.36 -18.34 -21.02
CA PHE A 75 -16.42 -17.28 -22.01
C PHE A 75 -15.03 -17.05 -22.61
N LYS A 76 -14.89 -17.27 -23.91
CA LYS A 76 -13.71 -16.88 -24.67
C LYS A 76 -14.02 -15.56 -25.38
N LEU A 77 -13.24 -14.52 -25.09
CA LEU A 77 -13.40 -13.21 -25.71
C LEU A 77 -12.96 -13.24 -27.18
N SER A 78 -13.61 -12.44 -28.01
CA SER A 78 -13.24 -12.32 -29.41
C SER A 78 -11.96 -11.51 -29.60
N GLU A 79 -11.20 -11.81 -30.64
CA GLU A 79 -10.03 -11.02 -31.03
C GLU A 79 -10.39 -9.56 -31.29
N GLN A 80 -11.54 -9.33 -31.92
CA GLN A 80 -12.05 -7.98 -32.20
C GLN A 80 -12.25 -7.18 -30.90
N PHE A 81 -12.86 -7.77 -29.87
CA PHE A 81 -13.09 -7.11 -28.60
C PHE A 81 -11.77 -6.83 -27.87
N LEU A 82 -10.84 -7.80 -27.84
CA LEU A 82 -9.52 -7.61 -27.26
C LEU A 82 -8.71 -6.53 -28.00
N ASP A 83 -8.78 -6.49 -29.34
CA ASP A 83 -8.11 -5.46 -30.14
C ASP A 83 -8.67 -4.06 -29.88
N GLN A 84 -10.00 -3.92 -29.84
CA GLN A 84 -10.65 -2.64 -29.53
C GLN A 84 -10.23 -2.12 -28.15
N TYR A 85 -10.21 -3.00 -27.15
CA TYR A 85 -9.82 -2.63 -25.81
C TYR A 85 -8.32 -2.31 -25.71
N ALA A 86 -7.47 -3.08 -26.41
CA ALA A 86 -6.04 -2.81 -26.50
C ALA A 86 -5.75 -1.45 -27.16
N THR A 87 -6.45 -1.15 -28.27
CA THR A 87 -6.33 0.13 -28.96
C THR A 87 -6.74 1.29 -28.06
N TRP A 88 -7.89 1.16 -27.37
CA TRP A 88 -8.36 2.15 -26.42
C TRP A 88 -7.35 2.36 -25.28
N ALA A 89 -6.81 1.27 -24.70
CA ALA A 89 -5.85 1.34 -23.60
C ALA A 89 -4.58 2.10 -23.98
N ILE A 90 -4.01 1.82 -25.15
CA ILE A 90 -2.82 2.51 -25.66
C ILE A 90 -3.08 4.01 -25.89
N GLN A 91 -4.25 4.34 -26.45
CA GLN A 91 -4.62 5.72 -26.77
C GLN A 91 -5.04 6.51 -25.52
N ASN A 92 -5.40 5.85 -24.42
CA ASN A 92 -5.90 6.45 -23.20
C ASN A 92 -5.13 5.94 -21.98
N GLU A 93 -3.80 5.99 -22.04
CA GLU A 93 -2.91 5.48 -20.98
C GLU A 93 -3.27 5.99 -19.58
N THR A 94 -3.57 7.28 -19.45
CA THR A 94 -3.93 7.92 -18.18
C THR A 94 -5.27 7.44 -17.61
N LEU A 95 -6.11 6.83 -18.44
CA LEU A 95 -7.41 6.27 -18.07
C LEU A 95 -7.37 4.74 -17.90
N PHE A 96 -6.29 4.08 -18.38
CA PHE A 96 -6.18 2.63 -18.31
C PHE A 96 -6.12 2.16 -16.86
N GLY A 97 -7.11 1.41 -16.46
CA GLY A 97 -7.27 0.93 -15.07
C GLY A 97 -8.04 1.88 -14.15
N LYS A 98 -8.43 3.07 -14.59
CA LYS A 98 -9.31 3.96 -13.81
C LYS A 98 -10.73 3.41 -13.69
N ASP A 99 -11.36 3.76 -12.57
CA ASP A 99 -12.75 3.53 -12.28
C ASP A 99 -13.45 4.84 -11.86
N GLU A 100 -14.77 4.80 -11.70
CA GLU A 100 -15.60 5.95 -11.31
C GLU A 100 -16.03 5.84 -9.84
N GLN A 101 -15.08 5.49 -8.96
CA GLN A 101 -15.33 5.51 -7.53
C GLN A 101 -15.42 6.95 -7.02
N SER A 102 -16.19 7.17 -5.96
CA SER A 102 -16.37 8.52 -5.40
C SER A 102 -16.26 8.57 -3.88
N GLU A 103 -16.12 7.42 -3.22
CA GLU A 103 -15.99 7.35 -1.76
C GLU A 103 -14.75 8.11 -1.27
N THR A 104 -14.91 8.77 -0.13
CA THR A 104 -13.86 9.49 0.56
C THR A 104 -13.20 8.57 1.59
N ILE A 105 -11.88 8.48 1.57
CA ILE A 105 -11.12 7.59 2.46
C ILE A 105 -10.03 8.40 3.16
N LEU A 106 -9.98 8.34 4.49
CA LEU A 106 -8.83 8.80 5.26
C LEU A 106 -7.91 7.62 5.52
N LEU A 107 -6.67 7.71 5.02
CA LEU A 107 -5.66 6.66 5.13
C LEU A 107 -4.51 7.16 6.02
N GLU A 108 -4.41 6.60 7.23
CA GLU A 108 -3.32 6.87 8.17
C GLU A 108 -2.30 5.74 8.15
N TYR A 109 -1.03 6.11 8.05
CA TYR A 109 0.07 5.14 8.09
C TYR A 109 1.38 5.78 8.56
N VAL A 110 2.37 4.97 8.90
CA VAL A 110 3.64 5.33 9.55
C VAL A 110 3.43 5.78 10.97
N SER A 111 3.00 7.02 11.19
CA SER A 111 2.71 7.64 12.49
C SER A 111 3.78 7.35 13.55
N ALA A 112 5.07 7.35 13.14
CA ALA A 112 6.20 7.11 14.01
C ALA A 112 6.41 8.29 14.96
N ASN A 113 6.90 8.01 16.18
CA ASN A 113 7.23 9.05 17.15
C ASN A 113 8.34 9.95 16.62
N PRO A 114 8.22 11.29 16.72
CA PRO A 114 9.22 12.22 16.23
C PRO A 114 10.40 12.35 17.18
N THR A 115 10.95 11.22 17.63
CA THR A 115 12.04 11.13 18.60
C THR A 115 13.28 10.43 18.05
N GLY A 116 13.21 9.96 16.81
CA GLY A 116 14.32 9.32 16.11
C GLY A 116 14.05 9.15 14.62
N PRO A 117 15.06 8.73 13.85
CA PRO A 117 14.93 8.46 12.43
C PRO A 117 14.04 7.23 12.17
N LEU A 118 13.49 7.14 10.96
CA LEU A 118 12.69 5.98 10.55
C LEU A 118 13.57 4.72 10.46
N HIS A 119 13.09 3.66 11.09
CA HIS A 119 13.67 2.33 10.94
C HIS A 119 12.88 1.47 9.95
N ILE A 120 13.47 0.35 9.57
CA ILE A 120 12.93 -0.53 8.52
C ILE A 120 11.52 -1.07 8.83
N GLY A 121 11.16 -1.20 10.12
CA GLY A 121 9.81 -1.59 10.53
C GLY A 121 8.74 -0.56 10.14
N HIS A 122 9.05 0.74 10.23
CA HIS A 122 8.15 1.80 9.77
C HIS A 122 8.03 1.83 8.24
N ALA A 123 9.13 1.56 7.54
CA ALA A 123 9.21 1.65 6.10
C ALA A 123 8.21 0.72 5.38
N ARG A 124 7.96 -0.47 5.93
CA ARG A 124 7.01 -1.41 5.33
C ARG A 124 5.59 -0.87 5.34
N GLY A 125 5.12 -0.38 6.48
CA GLY A 125 3.80 0.26 6.61
C GLY A 125 3.69 1.50 5.71
N ALA A 126 4.76 2.29 5.61
CA ALA A 126 4.85 3.45 4.74
C ALA A 126 4.64 3.10 3.26
N VAL A 127 5.37 2.10 2.76
CA VAL A 127 5.29 1.67 1.36
C VAL A 127 3.94 1.05 1.03
N ILE A 128 3.36 0.25 1.94
CA ILE A 128 2.02 -0.34 1.76
C ILE A 128 0.95 0.76 1.71
N GLY A 129 1.01 1.73 2.62
CA GLY A 129 0.06 2.85 2.68
C GLY A 129 0.12 3.72 1.41
N ASP A 130 1.31 4.10 0.98
CA ASP A 130 1.49 4.88 -0.24
C ASP A 130 1.00 4.13 -1.49
N ALA A 131 1.30 2.83 -1.62
CA ALA A 131 0.81 2.02 -2.74
C ALA A 131 -0.73 1.89 -2.74
N LEU A 132 -1.36 1.70 -1.57
CA LEU A 132 -2.83 1.72 -1.45
C LEU A 132 -3.40 3.09 -1.82
N SER A 133 -2.76 4.18 -1.39
CA SER A 133 -3.18 5.54 -1.76
C SER A 133 -3.13 5.75 -3.28
N ARG A 134 -2.02 5.38 -3.93
CA ARG A 134 -1.85 5.52 -5.38
C ARG A 134 -2.86 4.69 -6.17
N ILE A 135 -3.03 3.43 -5.80
CA ILE A 135 -3.98 2.52 -6.47
C ILE A 135 -5.42 3.01 -6.26
N GLY A 136 -5.79 3.35 -5.02
CA GLY A 136 -7.14 3.83 -4.72
C GLY A 136 -7.47 5.15 -5.44
N SER A 137 -6.54 6.11 -5.45
CA SER A 137 -6.71 7.37 -6.19
C SER A 137 -6.83 7.13 -7.70
N HIS A 138 -6.07 6.18 -8.25
CA HIS A 138 -6.19 5.77 -9.65
C HIS A 138 -7.55 5.15 -9.96
N LEU A 139 -8.12 4.38 -9.03
CA LEU A 139 -9.48 3.82 -9.13
C LEU A 139 -10.59 4.87 -8.90
N GLY A 140 -10.26 6.11 -8.60
CA GLY A 140 -11.19 7.22 -8.45
C GLY A 140 -11.64 7.51 -7.01
N TYR A 141 -11.18 6.76 -6.01
CA TYR A 141 -11.40 7.09 -4.59
C TYR A 141 -10.75 8.42 -4.23
N LYS A 142 -11.41 9.20 -3.38
CA LYS A 142 -10.87 10.44 -2.83
C LYS A 142 -10.10 10.10 -1.56
N ILE A 143 -8.81 9.83 -1.70
CA ILE A 143 -7.97 9.42 -0.57
C ILE A 143 -7.24 10.63 -0.02
N THR A 144 -7.36 10.85 1.28
CA THR A 144 -6.54 11.79 2.05
C THR A 144 -5.55 10.99 2.87
N THR A 145 -4.26 11.28 2.72
CA THR A 145 -3.20 10.62 3.49
C THR A 145 -2.86 11.43 4.73
N GLU A 146 -2.78 10.76 5.89
CA GLU A 146 -2.55 11.41 7.17
C GLU A 146 -1.42 10.74 7.95
N TYR A 147 -0.57 11.58 8.52
CA TYR A 147 0.46 11.20 9.48
C TYR A 147 0.08 11.74 10.86
N TYR A 148 -0.11 10.86 11.84
CA TYR A 148 -0.31 11.25 13.22
C TYR A 148 1.04 11.48 13.90
N VAL A 149 1.25 12.69 14.40
CA VAL A 149 2.47 13.07 15.11
C VAL A 149 2.24 12.91 16.60
N ASN A 150 2.79 11.85 17.17
CA ASN A 150 2.75 11.60 18.62
C ASN A 150 3.78 12.50 19.32
N ASP A 151 3.41 13.75 19.53
CA ASP A 151 4.23 14.81 20.12
C ASP A 151 3.76 15.24 21.52
N ALA A 152 2.90 14.46 22.15
CA ALA A 152 2.47 14.62 23.52
C ALA A 152 3.14 13.58 24.42
N GLY A 153 3.41 13.97 25.68
CA GLY A 153 3.97 13.07 26.69
C GLY A 153 5.49 13.11 26.84
N ASN A 154 6.01 12.20 27.66
CA ASN A 154 7.39 12.24 28.16
C ASN A 154 8.45 11.94 27.09
N GLN A 155 8.09 11.37 25.93
CA GLN A 155 9.07 10.96 24.92
C GLN A 155 9.77 12.17 24.28
N VAL A 156 9.02 13.26 24.03
CA VAL A 156 9.60 14.49 23.50
C VAL A 156 10.49 15.19 24.53
N ASP A 157 10.12 15.15 25.80
CA ASP A 157 10.94 15.69 26.88
C ASP A 157 12.24 14.88 27.03
N LEU A 158 12.16 13.55 26.93
CA LEU A 158 13.32 12.67 26.94
C LEU A 158 14.26 12.93 25.74
N LEU A 159 13.73 13.27 24.57
CA LEU A 159 14.54 13.68 23.42
C LEU A 159 15.32 14.96 23.74
N GLY A 160 14.65 15.97 24.29
CA GLY A 160 15.29 17.23 24.68
C GLY A 160 16.39 17.03 25.72
N LEU A 161 16.13 16.21 26.74
CA LEU A 161 17.14 15.82 27.75
C LEU A 161 18.31 15.11 27.08
N SER A 162 18.08 14.16 26.20
CA SER A 162 19.15 13.42 25.51
C SER A 162 20.05 14.35 24.67
N ILE A 163 19.46 15.31 23.94
CA ILE A 163 20.19 16.30 23.16
C ILE A 163 20.99 17.23 24.08
N TYR A 164 20.41 17.68 25.21
CA TYR A 164 21.04 18.51 26.19
C TYR A 164 22.31 17.83 26.78
N LEU A 165 22.17 16.58 27.23
CA LEU A 165 23.27 15.81 27.80
C LEU A 165 24.37 15.54 26.77
N ALA A 166 24.01 15.19 25.52
CA ALA A 166 24.99 15.04 24.45
C ALA A 166 25.73 16.35 24.14
N GLY A 167 25.03 17.48 24.16
CA GLY A 167 25.66 18.80 24.01
C GLY A 167 26.65 19.13 25.12
N ARG A 168 26.33 18.81 26.37
CA ARG A 168 27.23 18.96 27.48
C ARG A 168 28.49 18.10 27.33
N GLU A 169 28.31 16.81 27.01
CA GLU A 169 29.42 15.86 26.89
C GLU A 169 30.30 16.14 25.67
N HIS A 170 29.70 16.24 24.48
CA HIS A 170 30.44 16.29 23.22
C HIS A 170 30.85 17.71 22.77
N ILE A 171 30.13 18.75 23.20
CA ILE A 171 30.37 20.14 22.79
C ILE A 171 31.06 20.94 23.91
N LEU A 172 30.47 20.94 25.12
CA LEU A 172 31.03 21.69 26.25
C LEU A 172 32.17 20.93 26.94
N ARG A 173 32.34 19.62 26.65
CA ARG A 173 33.37 18.76 27.26
C ARG A 173 33.23 18.64 28.78
N VAL A 174 32.01 18.67 29.28
CA VAL A 174 31.68 18.50 30.70
C VAL A 174 31.30 17.05 30.95
N TYR A 175 31.70 16.50 32.10
CA TYR A 175 31.29 15.17 32.54
C TYR A 175 29.75 15.14 32.68
N VAL A 176 29.12 14.09 32.16
CA VAL A 176 27.69 13.89 32.22
C VAL A 176 27.39 12.50 32.77
N GLU A 177 26.52 12.44 33.75
CA GLU A 177 25.91 11.19 34.21
C GLU A 177 24.63 10.97 33.43
N TRP A 178 24.63 9.93 32.61
CA TRP A 178 23.47 9.58 31.80
C TRP A 178 22.41 8.87 32.65
N PRO A 179 21.14 9.27 32.59
CA PRO A 179 20.06 8.58 33.28
C PRO A 179 19.85 7.16 32.72
N GLU A 180 19.04 6.36 33.40
CA GLU A 180 18.68 5.01 32.93
C GLU A 180 17.92 5.05 31.59
N GLU A 181 16.98 6.00 31.46
CA GLU A 181 16.19 6.23 30.24
C GLU A 181 16.74 7.44 29.49
N PHE A 182 17.17 7.22 28.25
CA PHE A 182 17.54 8.26 27.29
C PHE A 182 17.60 7.68 25.88
N TYR A 183 17.55 8.55 24.88
CA TYR A 183 17.72 8.12 23.49
C TYR A 183 19.19 7.93 23.17
N ARG A 184 19.52 6.73 22.62
CA ARG A 184 20.89 6.32 22.27
C ARG A 184 21.08 6.37 20.76
N GLY A 185 22.30 6.68 20.33
CA GLY A 185 22.69 6.66 18.92
C GLY A 185 23.44 7.93 18.52
N GLU A 186 24.21 7.84 17.46
CA GLU A 186 24.98 8.97 16.93
C GLU A 186 24.07 10.13 16.51
N TYR A 187 22.82 9.86 16.08
CA TYR A 187 21.88 10.90 15.68
C TYR A 187 21.58 11.92 16.78
N ILE A 188 21.65 11.54 18.06
CA ILE A 188 21.52 12.48 19.19
C ILE A 188 22.71 13.42 19.26
N VAL A 189 23.93 12.90 19.03
CA VAL A 189 25.15 13.71 18.97
C VAL A 189 25.11 14.65 17.76
N ASP A 190 24.65 14.15 16.62
CA ASP A 190 24.46 14.97 15.42
C ASP A 190 23.46 16.10 15.66
N LEU A 191 22.32 15.80 16.34
CA LEU A 191 21.35 16.83 16.76
C LEU A 191 21.97 17.87 17.69
N ALA A 192 22.83 17.46 18.64
CA ALA A 192 23.51 18.41 19.50
C ALA A 192 24.46 19.33 18.71
N HIS A 193 25.16 18.80 17.69
CA HIS A 193 25.97 19.63 16.79
C HIS A 193 25.15 20.62 15.98
N VAL A 194 23.97 20.19 15.45
CA VAL A 194 23.04 21.08 14.74
C VAL A 194 22.48 22.14 15.69
N ALA A 195 22.07 21.75 16.91
CA ALA A 195 21.60 22.68 17.94
C ALA A 195 22.66 23.74 18.31
N LYS A 196 23.93 23.32 18.41
CA LYS A 196 25.04 24.26 18.57
C LYS A 196 25.12 25.29 17.44
N ALA A 197 24.99 24.82 16.20
CA ALA A 197 25.08 25.69 15.02
C ALA A 197 23.92 26.68 14.93
N GLU A 198 22.71 26.25 15.26
CA GLU A 198 21.49 27.07 15.15
C GLU A 198 21.19 27.90 16.40
N LEU A 199 21.46 27.38 17.62
CA LEU A 199 21.06 27.97 18.89
C LEU A 199 22.23 28.46 19.74
N GLY A 200 23.47 28.10 19.38
CA GLY A 200 24.67 28.45 20.10
C GLY A 200 24.99 27.52 21.27
N ASN A 201 26.19 27.68 21.86
CA ASN A 201 26.65 26.80 22.95
C ASN A 201 25.85 26.97 24.25
N ALA A 202 25.37 28.18 24.52
CA ALA A 202 24.67 28.51 25.77
C ALA A 202 23.39 27.67 25.97
N ILE A 203 22.83 27.06 24.90
CA ILE A 203 21.65 26.18 24.98
C ILE A 203 21.92 24.95 25.87
N PHE A 204 23.17 24.53 26.04
CA PHE A 204 23.59 23.38 26.85
C PHE A 204 24.11 23.74 28.26
N GLU A 205 24.11 25.02 28.62
CA GLU A 205 24.66 25.49 29.92
C GLU A 205 23.61 25.43 31.03
N ASP A 206 22.34 25.61 30.73
CA ASP A 206 21.24 25.65 31.68
C ASP A 206 20.18 24.57 31.38
N GLU A 207 19.79 23.79 32.39
CA GLU A 207 18.73 22.76 32.30
C GLU A 207 17.37 23.33 31.93
N ALA A 208 17.10 24.61 32.24
CA ALA A 208 15.87 25.28 31.79
C ALA A 208 15.69 25.25 30.26
N ASN A 209 16.77 25.10 29.51
CA ASN A 209 16.75 25.01 28.06
C ASN A 209 16.32 23.63 27.53
N ILE A 210 16.19 22.59 28.35
CA ILE A 210 15.78 21.24 27.94
C ILE A 210 14.43 21.32 27.23
N LYS A 211 13.48 22.11 27.73
CA LYS A 211 12.16 22.26 27.10
C LYS A 211 12.25 22.89 25.69
N THR A 212 13.16 23.83 25.49
CA THR A 212 13.43 24.42 24.18
C THR A 212 14.01 23.37 23.23
N LEU A 213 14.99 22.59 23.71
CA LEU A 213 15.58 21.49 22.96
C LEU A 213 14.57 20.37 22.64
N SER A 214 13.60 20.12 23.53
CA SER A 214 12.53 19.15 23.30
C SER A 214 11.68 19.54 22.07
N VAL A 215 11.22 20.77 22.01
CA VAL A 215 10.41 21.27 20.90
C VAL A 215 11.24 21.33 19.63
N TRP A 216 12.42 21.92 19.69
CA TRP A 216 13.34 22.05 18.57
C TRP A 216 13.76 20.67 18.03
N GLY A 217 14.15 19.75 18.91
CA GLY A 217 14.58 18.40 18.53
C GLY A 217 13.45 17.60 17.88
N LYS A 218 12.23 17.69 18.40
CA LYS A 218 11.04 17.10 17.78
C LYS A 218 10.81 17.63 16.36
N ASP A 219 10.92 18.95 16.15
CA ASP A 219 10.73 19.54 14.82
C ASP A 219 11.82 19.07 13.84
N LYS A 220 13.08 18.99 14.29
CA LYS A 220 14.18 18.44 13.48
C LYS A 220 13.98 16.97 13.13
N MET A 221 13.50 16.16 14.07
CA MET A 221 13.19 14.76 13.78
C MET A 221 12.04 14.62 12.81
N LEU A 222 11.01 15.45 12.91
CA LEU A 222 9.91 15.44 11.96
C LEU A 222 10.35 15.86 10.54
N GLU A 223 11.26 16.85 10.43
CA GLU A 223 11.90 17.22 9.15
C GLU A 223 12.67 16.04 8.55
N LEU A 224 13.46 15.34 9.37
CA LEU A 224 14.22 14.15 8.94
C LEU A 224 13.27 13.02 8.49
N ILE A 225 12.20 12.75 9.23
CA ILE A 225 11.20 11.74 8.88
C ILE A 225 10.57 12.07 7.51
N LYS A 226 10.18 13.32 7.29
CA LYS A 226 9.62 13.77 6.00
C LYS A 226 10.63 13.59 4.86
N SER A 227 11.90 13.93 5.09
CA SER A 227 12.95 13.73 4.09
C SER A 227 13.15 12.25 3.78
N ASN A 228 13.23 11.38 4.78
CA ASN A 228 13.39 9.94 4.57
C ASN A 228 12.21 9.33 3.80
N LEU A 229 10.99 9.80 4.04
CA LEU A 229 9.80 9.37 3.29
C LEU A 229 9.86 9.87 1.84
N ALA A 230 10.26 11.12 1.62
CA ALA A 230 10.43 11.69 0.28
C ALA A 230 11.49 10.94 -0.54
N ASP A 231 12.58 10.46 0.08
CA ASP A 231 13.63 9.66 -0.57
C ASP A 231 13.08 8.35 -1.19
N VAL A 232 11.94 7.87 -0.69
CA VAL A 232 11.22 6.72 -1.26
C VAL A 232 9.91 7.12 -1.96
N GLY A 233 9.74 8.41 -2.28
CA GLY A 233 8.60 8.93 -3.03
C GLY A 233 7.28 8.95 -2.25
N ILE A 234 7.33 9.06 -0.91
CA ILE A 234 6.16 9.10 -0.03
C ILE A 234 5.97 10.49 0.55
N GLU A 235 4.79 11.06 0.35
CA GLU A 235 4.37 12.34 0.89
C GLU A 235 2.98 12.22 1.53
N PHE A 236 2.72 13.04 2.55
CA PHE A 236 1.44 13.09 3.24
C PHE A 236 0.75 14.42 3.01
N GLU A 237 -0.55 14.39 2.81
CA GLU A 237 -1.37 15.60 2.67
C GLU A 237 -1.56 16.29 4.02
N GLN A 238 -1.63 15.52 5.11
CA GLN A 238 -1.92 16.04 6.45
C GLN A 238 -0.96 15.47 7.50
N PHE A 239 -0.55 16.34 8.43
CA PHE A 239 0.16 15.99 9.65
C PHE A 239 -0.69 16.50 10.83
N VAL A 240 -1.14 15.58 11.69
CA VAL A 240 -1.98 15.90 12.85
C VAL A 240 -1.18 15.72 14.13
N SER A 241 -0.90 16.80 14.84
CA SER A 241 -0.21 16.80 16.14
C SER A 241 -1.16 16.36 17.25
N GLU A 242 -0.79 15.32 18.00
CA GLU A 242 -1.52 14.89 19.18
C GLU A 242 -1.70 16.03 20.19
N LYS A 243 -0.60 16.73 20.46
CA LYS A 243 -0.60 17.86 21.41
C LYS A 243 -1.60 18.94 21.05
N SER A 244 -1.79 19.21 19.74
CA SER A 244 -2.75 20.23 19.29
C SER A 244 -4.22 19.83 19.49
N LEU A 245 -4.49 18.56 19.76
CA LEU A 245 -5.85 18.03 19.93
C LEU A 245 -6.30 18.01 21.40
N TYR A 246 -5.38 18.12 22.37
CA TYR A 246 -5.77 18.04 23.79
C TYR A 246 -6.77 19.09 24.23
N ASP A 247 -6.80 20.27 23.60
CA ASP A 247 -7.81 21.31 23.85
C ASP A 247 -9.24 20.82 23.52
N LYS A 248 -9.37 19.70 22.78
CA LYS A 248 -10.66 19.08 22.43
C LYS A 248 -11.09 17.98 23.40
N TRP A 249 -10.29 17.71 24.43
CA TRP A 249 -10.57 16.62 25.38
C TRP A 249 -11.96 16.75 26.01
N ASP A 250 -12.30 17.94 26.51
CA ASP A 250 -13.57 18.16 27.22
C ASP A 250 -14.78 17.90 26.30
N GLU A 251 -14.68 18.23 25.01
CA GLU A 251 -15.72 17.95 24.01
C GLU A 251 -15.90 16.45 23.79
N SER A 252 -14.79 15.72 23.58
CA SER A 252 -14.81 14.26 23.37
C SER A 252 -15.26 13.53 24.64
N PHE A 253 -14.79 13.96 25.81
CA PHE A 253 -15.18 13.39 27.08
C PHE A 253 -16.67 13.59 27.39
N ALA A 254 -17.22 14.76 27.09
CA ALA A 254 -18.65 15.04 27.24
C ALA A 254 -19.52 14.10 26.39
N LYS A 255 -19.06 13.69 25.20
CA LYS A 255 -19.75 12.69 24.37
C LYS A 255 -19.79 11.32 25.04
N LEU A 256 -18.65 10.88 25.60
CA LEU A 256 -18.58 9.60 26.34
C LEU A 256 -19.51 9.58 27.55
N GLN A 257 -19.56 10.67 28.31
CA GLN A 257 -20.46 10.81 29.46
C GLN A 257 -21.92 10.83 29.03
N LYS A 258 -22.27 11.61 28.01
CA LYS A 258 -23.63 11.66 27.46
C LYS A 258 -24.15 10.29 27.01
N ASN A 259 -23.27 9.45 26.52
CA ASN A 259 -23.59 8.11 26.03
C ASN A 259 -23.52 7.04 27.16
N ASP A 260 -23.34 7.45 28.43
CA ASP A 260 -23.21 6.57 29.62
C ASP A 260 -22.11 5.51 29.47
N LYS A 261 -20.97 5.88 28.89
CA LYS A 261 -19.86 4.98 28.62
C LYS A 261 -18.68 5.15 29.58
N THR A 262 -18.84 5.99 30.58
CA THR A 262 -17.82 6.23 31.61
C THR A 262 -18.39 5.96 33.02
N TYR A 263 -17.51 5.64 33.95
CA TYR A 263 -17.83 5.58 35.38
C TYR A 263 -16.60 5.99 36.20
N GLU A 264 -16.86 6.39 37.46
CA GLU A 264 -15.80 6.74 38.41
C GLU A 264 -15.58 5.60 39.40
N ASP A 265 -14.33 5.17 39.56
CA ASP A 265 -13.93 4.22 40.59
C ASP A 265 -12.49 4.53 41.06
N GLY A 266 -12.30 4.54 42.40
CA GLY A 266 -11.00 4.83 43.02
C GLY A 266 -10.41 6.20 42.63
N GLY A 267 -11.25 7.23 42.46
CA GLY A 267 -10.83 8.59 42.06
C GLY A 267 -10.37 8.69 40.61
N LYS A 268 -10.59 7.66 39.80
CA LYS A 268 -10.22 7.59 38.37
C LYS A 268 -11.50 7.47 37.54
N ILE A 269 -11.45 7.98 36.31
CA ILE A 269 -12.55 7.79 35.37
C ILE A 269 -12.17 6.67 34.39
N TRP A 270 -13.08 5.75 34.25
CA TRP A 270 -12.96 4.56 33.43
C TRP A 270 -13.93 4.60 32.25
N ILE A 271 -13.55 3.97 31.14
CA ILE A 271 -14.40 3.70 29.98
C ILE A 271 -14.79 2.22 29.97
N ARG A 272 -16.07 1.91 29.70
CA ARG A 272 -16.66 0.56 29.73
C ARG A 272 -16.26 -0.30 28.49
N SER A 273 -14.97 -0.34 28.18
CA SER A 273 -14.48 -0.99 26.94
C SER A 273 -14.77 -2.50 26.88
N THR A 274 -15.00 -3.15 28.00
CA THR A 274 -15.44 -4.57 28.06
C THR A 274 -16.78 -4.80 27.38
N GLU A 275 -17.68 -3.81 27.30
CA GLU A 275 -18.96 -3.93 26.60
C GLU A 275 -18.79 -4.28 25.12
N LEU A 276 -17.64 -3.95 24.52
CA LEU A 276 -17.33 -4.19 23.11
C LEU A 276 -16.12 -5.11 22.92
N GLY A 277 -15.83 -5.95 23.93
CA GLY A 277 -14.88 -7.06 23.81
C GLY A 277 -13.42 -6.74 24.15
N ASP A 278 -13.12 -5.59 24.79
CA ASP A 278 -11.80 -5.40 25.43
C ASP A 278 -11.68 -6.34 26.65
N GLU A 279 -10.48 -6.73 27.00
CA GLU A 279 -10.22 -7.66 28.13
C GLU A 279 -10.60 -7.07 29.49
N LYS A 280 -10.52 -5.74 29.62
CA LYS A 280 -10.88 -4.99 30.84
C LYS A 280 -11.26 -3.55 30.48
N ASP A 281 -12.01 -2.90 31.36
CA ASP A 281 -12.25 -1.46 31.29
C ASP A 281 -10.96 -0.68 31.45
N ARG A 282 -10.90 0.52 30.88
CA ARG A 282 -9.68 1.31 30.82
C ARG A 282 -9.84 2.67 31.49
N VAL A 283 -8.80 3.08 32.18
CA VAL A 283 -8.73 4.42 32.77
C VAL A 283 -8.50 5.45 31.66
N VAL A 284 -9.36 6.45 31.58
CA VAL A 284 -9.21 7.59 30.66
C VAL A 284 -8.77 8.87 31.35
N VAL A 285 -9.11 9.02 32.66
CA VAL A 285 -8.63 10.12 33.51
C VAL A 285 -8.04 9.53 34.79
N ARG A 286 -6.85 9.97 35.16
CA ARG A 286 -6.13 9.55 36.36
C ARG A 286 -6.71 10.21 37.60
N GLU A 287 -6.32 9.73 38.79
CA GLU A 287 -6.69 10.29 40.09
C GLU A 287 -6.32 11.77 40.25
N ASP A 288 -5.22 12.21 39.62
CA ASP A 288 -4.79 13.60 39.59
C ASP A 288 -5.52 14.48 38.55
N GLY A 289 -6.56 13.95 37.91
CA GLY A 289 -7.38 14.64 36.91
C GLY A 289 -6.77 14.70 35.50
N ARG A 290 -5.56 14.15 35.29
CA ARG A 290 -4.90 14.18 33.98
C ARG A 290 -5.40 13.06 33.07
N PRO A 291 -5.64 13.34 31.78
CA PRO A 291 -5.94 12.31 30.78
C PRO A 291 -4.82 11.26 30.66
N THR A 292 -5.19 10.03 30.31
CA THR A 292 -4.24 8.95 29.99
C THR A 292 -3.86 8.97 28.51
N TYR A 293 -2.94 8.10 28.09
CA TYR A 293 -2.63 7.91 26.66
C TYR A 293 -3.85 7.49 25.84
N LEU A 294 -4.77 6.70 26.43
CA LEU A 294 -6.01 6.33 25.76
C LEU A 294 -6.90 7.55 25.46
N ALA A 295 -6.83 8.60 26.28
CA ALA A 295 -7.53 9.85 25.99
C ALA A 295 -7.00 10.51 24.69
N GLY A 296 -5.70 10.45 24.43
CA GLY A 296 -5.11 10.91 23.17
C GLY A 296 -5.69 10.18 21.96
N ASP A 297 -5.76 8.84 22.03
CA ASP A 297 -6.39 8.03 20.98
C ASP A 297 -7.87 8.38 20.78
N ILE A 298 -8.61 8.59 21.87
CA ILE A 298 -10.03 8.97 21.81
C ILE A 298 -10.20 10.31 21.11
N ILE A 299 -9.44 11.34 21.52
CA ILE A 299 -9.50 12.68 20.91
C ILE A 299 -9.16 12.62 19.43
N TYR A 300 -8.12 11.87 19.09
CA TYR A 300 -7.67 11.76 17.71
C TYR A 300 -8.71 11.09 16.81
N HIS A 301 -9.32 9.98 17.28
CA HIS A 301 -10.37 9.33 16.49
C HIS A 301 -11.67 10.14 16.46
N ASP A 302 -12.00 10.89 17.54
CA ASP A 302 -13.10 11.86 17.49
C ASP A 302 -12.85 12.93 16.41
N ASN A 303 -11.65 13.50 16.37
CA ASN A 303 -11.25 14.45 15.33
C ASN A 303 -11.35 13.85 13.92
N LYS A 304 -10.91 12.59 13.74
CA LYS A 304 -11.04 11.89 12.45
C LYS A 304 -12.49 11.77 12.01
N PHE A 305 -13.35 11.26 12.88
CA PHE A 305 -14.74 10.96 12.55
C PHE A 305 -15.59 12.21 12.38
N GLN A 306 -15.26 13.33 13.04
CA GLN A 306 -15.87 14.63 12.79
C GLN A 306 -15.67 15.13 11.36
N ARG A 307 -14.60 14.73 10.68
CA ARG A 307 -14.32 15.08 9.28
C ARG A 307 -15.17 14.30 8.27
N ASN A 308 -15.92 13.31 8.73
CA ASN A 308 -17.01 12.62 8.03
C ASN A 308 -16.59 11.95 6.70
N TYR A 309 -15.50 11.19 6.71
CA TYR A 309 -15.14 10.31 5.60
C TYR A 309 -16.05 9.09 5.53
N ASP A 310 -16.20 8.51 4.34
CA ASP A 310 -16.97 7.28 4.14
C ASP A 310 -16.28 6.09 4.78
N LYS A 311 -14.92 6.06 4.75
CA LYS A 311 -14.08 5.01 5.35
C LYS A 311 -12.79 5.58 5.94
N TYR A 312 -12.29 4.90 6.96
CA TYR A 312 -11.01 5.18 7.61
C TYR A 312 -10.17 3.92 7.56
N ILE A 313 -8.91 4.04 7.14
CA ILE A 313 -7.96 2.93 7.09
C ILE A 313 -6.73 3.33 7.88
N ASN A 314 -6.40 2.57 8.92
CA ASN A 314 -5.17 2.75 9.68
C ASN A 314 -4.22 1.58 9.41
N ILE A 315 -2.94 1.86 9.17
CA ILE A 315 -1.91 0.83 9.05
C ILE A 315 -1.00 0.91 10.28
N TRP A 316 -1.05 -0.12 11.11
CA TRP A 316 -0.31 -0.21 12.36
C TRP A 316 0.73 -1.32 12.34
N GLY A 317 1.75 -1.24 13.19
CA GLY A 317 2.64 -2.36 13.47
C GLY A 317 1.87 -3.53 14.09
N ALA A 318 2.35 -4.75 13.86
CA ALA A 318 1.69 -5.97 14.35
C ALA A 318 1.62 -6.05 15.88
N ASP A 319 2.50 -5.36 16.59
CA ASP A 319 2.52 -5.20 18.05
C ASP A 319 1.29 -4.44 18.60
N HIS A 320 0.59 -3.67 17.77
CA HIS A 320 -0.62 -2.94 18.13
C HIS A 320 -1.93 -3.75 17.99
N HIS A 321 -1.87 -5.06 17.68
CA HIS A 321 -3.06 -5.89 17.49
C HIS A 321 -4.09 -5.78 18.63
N GLY A 322 -3.64 -5.81 19.89
CA GLY A 322 -4.51 -5.67 21.07
C GLY A 322 -5.18 -4.31 21.25
N TYR A 323 -4.74 -3.30 20.48
CA TYR A 323 -5.31 -1.95 20.53
C TYR A 323 -6.55 -1.78 19.66
N ILE A 324 -6.74 -2.61 18.64
CA ILE A 324 -7.82 -2.47 17.65
C ILE A 324 -9.19 -2.45 18.31
N THR A 325 -9.48 -3.45 19.14
CA THR A 325 -10.77 -3.56 19.83
C THR A 325 -11.05 -2.34 20.71
N ARG A 326 -10.03 -1.87 21.44
CA ARG A 326 -10.10 -0.70 22.31
C ARG A 326 -10.44 0.58 21.57
N VAL A 327 -9.77 0.82 20.44
CA VAL A 327 -10.02 2.01 19.62
C VAL A 327 -11.41 1.94 18.98
N LYS A 328 -11.83 0.78 18.47
CA LYS A 328 -13.18 0.60 17.95
C LYS A 328 -14.25 0.82 19.01
N ALA A 329 -14.03 0.34 20.23
CA ALA A 329 -14.93 0.60 21.36
C ALA A 329 -15.04 2.12 21.64
N ALA A 330 -13.91 2.83 21.66
CA ALA A 330 -13.90 4.28 21.86
C ALA A 330 -14.70 5.02 20.78
N ILE A 331 -14.53 4.66 19.50
CA ILE A 331 -15.25 5.23 18.35
C ILE A 331 -16.77 5.02 18.51
N ASN A 332 -17.19 3.78 18.84
CA ASN A 332 -18.61 3.48 19.07
C ASN A 332 -19.17 4.28 20.24
N PHE A 333 -18.42 4.38 21.35
CA PHE A 333 -18.84 5.13 22.54
C PHE A 333 -18.92 6.64 22.32
N LEU A 334 -18.16 7.18 21.36
CA LEU A 334 -18.28 8.56 20.88
C LEU A 334 -19.55 8.77 20.03
N GLY A 335 -20.26 7.70 19.67
CA GLY A 335 -21.49 7.73 18.87
C GLY A 335 -21.28 7.60 17.38
N TYR A 336 -20.13 7.12 16.94
CA TYR A 336 -19.81 6.87 15.52
C TYR A 336 -19.93 5.38 15.17
N ASP A 337 -19.99 5.11 13.88
CA ASP A 337 -19.96 3.75 13.33
C ASP A 337 -18.51 3.24 13.26
N GLU A 338 -18.13 2.37 14.17
CA GLU A 338 -16.80 1.77 14.26
C GLU A 338 -16.48 0.82 13.10
N GLN A 339 -17.51 0.39 12.33
CA GLN A 339 -17.29 -0.45 11.15
C GLN A 339 -16.67 0.33 9.99
N LYS A 340 -16.75 1.66 10.03
CA LYS A 340 -16.04 2.52 9.08
C LYS A 340 -14.52 2.50 9.27
N LEU A 341 -14.01 2.07 10.43
CA LEU A 341 -12.58 1.91 10.68
C LEU A 341 -12.12 0.51 10.31
N GLU A 342 -11.20 0.44 9.36
CA GLU A 342 -10.42 -0.74 8.98
C GLU A 342 -8.98 -0.58 9.49
N VAL A 343 -8.45 -1.57 10.17
CA VAL A 343 -7.07 -1.57 10.64
C VAL A 343 -6.30 -2.68 9.94
N LEU A 344 -5.22 -2.31 9.26
CA LEU A 344 -4.28 -3.23 8.64
C LEU A 344 -3.04 -3.35 9.51
N LEU A 345 -2.56 -4.56 9.70
CA LEU A 345 -1.34 -4.81 10.46
C LEU A 345 -0.17 -5.05 9.51
N ALA A 346 0.93 -4.31 9.73
CA ALA A 346 2.20 -4.51 9.06
C ALA A 346 3.11 -5.37 9.95
N GLN A 347 3.41 -6.59 9.48
CA GLN A 347 4.25 -7.55 10.19
C GLN A 347 5.73 -7.17 10.08
N MET A 348 6.53 -7.71 10.99
CA MET A 348 7.97 -7.43 11.10
C MET A 348 8.74 -7.78 9.82
N VAL A 349 9.87 -7.09 9.63
CA VAL A 349 10.81 -7.28 8.54
C VAL A 349 12.16 -7.76 9.11
N SER A 350 12.68 -8.84 8.56
CA SER A 350 14.05 -9.32 8.81
C SER A 350 14.91 -9.08 7.58
N LEU A 351 16.05 -8.44 7.79
CA LEU A 351 17.02 -8.18 6.74
C LEU A 351 18.22 -9.10 6.87
N LEU A 352 18.64 -9.63 5.74
CA LEU A 352 19.86 -10.41 5.57
C LEU A 352 20.83 -9.67 4.65
N LYS A 353 22.11 -10.04 4.76
CA LYS A 353 23.18 -9.65 3.84
C LYS A 353 24.13 -10.82 3.67
N GLY A 354 24.16 -11.38 2.46
CA GLY A 354 24.93 -12.59 2.20
C GLY A 354 24.45 -13.81 3.00
N GLY A 355 23.15 -13.90 3.29
CA GLY A 355 22.54 -14.96 4.08
C GLY A 355 22.66 -14.82 5.60
N GLU A 356 23.39 -13.79 6.08
CA GLU A 356 23.55 -13.49 7.50
C GLU A 356 22.67 -12.31 7.93
N PRO A 357 22.27 -12.21 9.22
CA PRO A 357 21.50 -11.05 9.70
C PRO A 357 22.20 -9.73 9.39
N TYR A 358 21.43 -8.79 8.85
CA TYR A 358 21.93 -7.44 8.52
C TYR A 358 22.43 -6.73 9.79
N LYS A 359 23.66 -6.24 9.75
CA LYS A 359 24.26 -5.56 10.90
C LYS A 359 23.70 -4.15 11.07
N MET A 360 23.22 -3.84 12.27
CA MET A 360 22.78 -2.49 12.64
C MET A 360 23.94 -1.50 12.57
N SER A 361 23.66 -0.29 12.08
CA SER A 361 24.65 0.79 12.07
C SER A 361 24.83 1.38 13.49
N LYS A 362 26.03 1.84 13.81
CA LYS A 362 26.28 2.56 15.07
C LYS A 362 25.45 3.85 15.20
N ARG A 363 25.05 4.44 14.06
CA ARG A 363 24.23 5.66 14.02
C ARG A 363 22.81 5.44 14.53
N ALA A 364 22.28 4.25 14.36
CA ALA A 364 20.90 3.90 14.67
C ALA A 364 20.66 3.45 16.12
N GLY A 365 21.72 3.22 16.90
CA GLY A 365 21.56 2.52 18.18
C GLY A 365 21.21 1.05 17.96
N ASN A 366 19.97 0.65 18.24
CA ASN A 366 19.53 -0.75 18.16
C ASN A 366 18.64 -1.07 16.94
N PHE A 367 18.59 -0.20 15.91
CA PHE A 367 17.68 -0.35 14.77
C PHE A 367 18.42 -0.35 13.43
N ILE A 368 17.81 -0.93 12.41
CA ILE A 368 18.23 -0.77 11.02
C ILE A 368 17.50 0.44 10.47
N LEU A 369 18.24 1.48 10.06
CA LEU A 369 17.66 2.69 9.49
C LEU A 369 17.11 2.42 8.07
N MET A 370 15.96 3.00 7.78
CA MET A 370 15.39 2.97 6.43
C MET A 370 16.36 3.61 5.42
N SER A 371 16.99 4.75 5.76
CA SER A 371 17.94 5.46 4.93
C SER A 371 19.17 4.63 4.56
N ASP A 372 19.69 3.80 5.49
CA ASP A 372 20.83 2.94 5.23
C ASP A 372 20.48 1.88 4.16
N VAL A 373 19.31 1.27 4.27
CA VAL A 373 18.83 0.27 3.31
C VAL A 373 18.56 0.90 1.94
N VAL A 374 17.91 2.07 1.92
CA VAL A 374 17.67 2.83 0.66
C VAL A 374 18.99 3.17 -0.04
N SER A 375 20.01 3.59 0.73
CA SER A 375 21.34 3.90 0.17
C SER A 375 22.03 2.66 -0.41
N GLU A 376 21.71 1.48 0.09
CA GLU A 376 22.36 0.22 -0.33
C GLU A 376 21.68 -0.44 -1.54
N VAL A 377 20.33 -0.47 -1.59
CA VAL A 377 19.57 -1.19 -2.63
C VAL A 377 18.74 -0.27 -3.53
N GLY A 378 18.59 0.99 -3.16
CA GLY A 378 17.73 1.95 -3.84
C GLY A 378 16.26 1.89 -3.40
N SER A 379 15.51 2.95 -3.69
CA SER A 379 14.10 3.07 -3.31
C SER A 379 13.20 2.06 -4.05
N ASP A 380 13.45 1.82 -5.34
CA ASP A 380 12.66 0.90 -6.16
C ASP A 380 12.70 -0.53 -5.62
N ALA A 381 13.89 -1.01 -5.25
CA ALA A 381 14.09 -2.33 -4.69
C ALA A 381 13.41 -2.46 -3.32
N LEU A 382 13.58 -1.46 -2.44
CA LEU A 382 12.91 -1.42 -1.14
C LEU A 382 11.39 -1.48 -1.28
N ARG A 383 10.82 -0.63 -2.15
CA ARG A 383 9.38 -0.59 -2.41
C ARG A 383 8.86 -1.92 -2.91
N PHE A 384 9.52 -2.48 -3.93
CA PHE A 384 9.10 -3.75 -4.53
C PHE A 384 9.10 -4.89 -3.51
N VAL A 385 10.16 -5.00 -2.70
CA VAL A 385 10.28 -6.05 -1.67
C VAL A 385 9.16 -5.95 -0.66
N PHE A 386 8.91 -4.75 -0.12
CA PHE A 386 7.89 -4.55 0.91
C PHE A 386 6.47 -4.84 0.42
N LEU A 387 6.25 -4.70 -0.89
CA LEU A 387 4.99 -5.04 -1.54
C LEU A 387 4.93 -6.48 -2.07
N SER A 388 5.97 -7.29 -1.92
CA SER A 388 6.03 -8.65 -2.48
C SER A 388 5.26 -9.70 -1.68
N LYS A 389 4.86 -9.39 -0.44
CA LYS A 389 4.08 -10.27 0.45
C LYS A 389 2.94 -9.50 1.10
N LYS A 390 1.91 -10.24 1.57
CA LYS A 390 0.81 -9.66 2.35
C LYS A 390 1.34 -8.90 3.55
N SER A 391 0.65 -7.82 3.95
CA SER A 391 1.06 -6.97 5.07
C SER A 391 1.23 -7.73 6.39
N ASP A 392 0.37 -8.72 6.64
CA ASP A 392 0.31 -9.55 7.84
C ASP A 392 1.30 -10.73 7.85
N THR A 393 2.06 -10.91 6.77
CA THR A 393 3.04 -11.99 6.64
C THR A 393 4.43 -11.47 6.98
N HIS A 394 5.20 -12.23 7.78
CA HIS A 394 6.60 -11.91 8.03
C HIS A 394 7.39 -11.81 6.72
N LEU A 395 8.18 -10.77 6.58
CA LEU A 395 9.02 -10.51 5.41
C LEU A 395 10.49 -10.65 5.78
N GLU A 396 11.16 -11.57 5.09
CA GLU A 396 12.62 -11.69 5.14
C GLU A 396 13.18 -11.49 3.74
N PHE A 397 14.24 -10.69 3.60
CA PHE A 397 14.94 -10.54 2.32
C PHE A 397 16.43 -10.25 2.51
N ASP A 398 17.22 -10.71 1.54
CA ASP A 398 18.66 -10.45 1.47
C ASP A 398 18.92 -9.26 0.55
N VAL A 399 19.58 -8.22 1.06
CA VAL A 399 19.87 -6.99 0.31
C VAL A 399 20.76 -7.25 -0.90
N ASP A 400 21.64 -8.27 -0.86
CA ASP A 400 22.56 -8.56 -1.94
C ASP A 400 21.86 -9.13 -3.19
N VAL A 401 20.67 -9.75 -3.03
CA VAL A 401 19.85 -10.20 -4.17
C VAL A 401 19.38 -9.00 -5.01
N PHE A 402 19.06 -7.88 -4.37
CA PHE A 402 18.55 -6.69 -5.07
C PHE A 402 19.63 -5.82 -5.72
N LYS A 403 20.91 -6.17 -5.52
CA LYS A 403 22.04 -5.57 -6.25
C LYS A 403 22.38 -6.33 -7.53
N GLN A 404 21.82 -7.54 -7.72
CA GLN A 404 22.09 -8.34 -8.89
C GLN A 404 21.36 -7.79 -10.13
N GLU A 405 22.05 -7.79 -11.26
CA GLU A 405 21.50 -7.39 -12.55
C GLU A 405 21.09 -8.62 -13.38
N ASP A 406 20.30 -9.50 -12.77
CA ASP A 406 19.83 -10.74 -13.38
C ASP A 406 18.38 -11.08 -12.97
N SER A 407 17.91 -12.25 -13.39
CA SER A 407 16.54 -12.73 -13.13
C SER A 407 16.22 -13.03 -11.66
N ASN A 408 17.23 -13.09 -10.77
CA ASN A 408 17.01 -13.29 -9.35
C ASN A 408 16.51 -11.99 -8.68
N ASN A 409 16.85 -10.85 -9.27
CA ASN A 409 16.34 -9.56 -8.86
C ASN A 409 15.03 -9.26 -9.62
N PRO A 410 13.84 -9.37 -8.96
CA PRO A 410 12.58 -9.26 -9.66
C PRO A 410 12.32 -7.86 -10.22
N ILE A 411 12.81 -6.80 -9.56
CA ILE A 411 12.62 -5.44 -10.09
C ILE A 411 13.50 -5.19 -11.31
N PHE A 412 14.73 -5.70 -11.31
CA PHE A 412 15.59 -5.68 -12.49
C PHE A 412 14.90 -6.41 -13.65
N TYR A 413 14.37 -7.61 -13.39
CA TYR A 413 13.72 -8.45 -14.40
C TYR A 413 12.49 -7.79 -15.04
N ILE A 414 11.68 -7.10 -14.25
CA ILE A 414 10.50 -6.35 -14.74
C ILE A 414 10.94 -5.14 -15.56
N ASN A 415 11.89 -4.34 -15.06
CA ASN A 415 12.42 -3.20 -15.78
C ASN A 415 13.11 -3.60 -17.09
N TYR A 416 13.81 -4.72 -17.08
CA TYR A 416 14.43 -5.28 -18.29
C TYR A 416 13.37 -5.67 -19.33
N ALA A 417 12.21 -6.18 -18.92
CA ALA A 417 11.09 -6.44 -19.83
C ALA A 417 10.60 -5.15 -20.50
N HIS A 418 10.42 -4.06 -19.74
CA HIS A 418 10.00 -2.77 -20.29
C HIS A 418 11.06 -2.15 -21.21
N ALA A 419 12.32 -2.12 -20.79
CA ALA A 419 13.42 -1.60 -21.61
C ALA A 419 13.61 -2.41 -22.91
N ARG A 420 13.43 -3.74 -22.86
CA ARG A 420 13.47 -4.61 -24.05
C ARG A 420 12.40 -4.25 -25.06
N ILE A 421 11.18 -3.93 -24.64
CA ILE A 421 10.12 -3.47 -25.55
C ILE A 421 10.58 -2.24 -26.31
N ASN A 422 11.14 -1.24 -25.62
CA ASN A 422 11.62 -0.01 -26.23
C ASN A 422 12.77 -0.29 -27.21
N GLN A 423 13.68 -1.20 -26.87
CA GLN A 423 14.76 -1.64 -27.78
C GLN A 423 14.22 -2.34 -29.04
N ILE A 424 13.15 -3.12 -28.92
CA ILE A 424 12.53 -3.81 -30.06
C ILE A 424 11.87 -2.79 -30.99
N PHE A 425 11.17 -1.78 -30.46
CA PHE A 425 10.64 -0.67 -31.25
C PHE A 425 11.74 0.09 -31.99
N ALA A 426 12.82 0.43 -31.29
CA ALA A 426 13.97 1.09 -31.90
C ALA A 426 14.61 0.25 -33.02
N LYS A 427 14.75 -1.06 -32.81
CA LYS A 427 15.30 -1.99 -33.81
C LYS A 427 14.38 -2.18 -35.03
N ALA A 428 13.07 -2.08 -34.83
CA ALA A 428 12.10 -2.14 -35.90
C ALA A 428 11.94 -0.78 -36.64
N GLU A 429 12.64 0.27 -36.17
CA GLU A 429 12.52 1.64 -36.67
C GLU A 429 11.06 2.14 -36.71
N LYS A 430 10.25 1.74 -35.71
CA LYS A 430 8.85 2.09 -35.57
C LYS A 430 8.57 2.76 -34.24
N SER A 431 7.53 3.58 -34.24
CA SER A 431 6.98 4.24 -33.06
C SER A 431 5.59 3.65 -32.71
N LEU A 432 5.06 4.03 -31.56
CA LEU A 432 3.71 3.64 -31.15
C LEU A 432 2.64 4.12 -32.17
N SER A 433 2.80 5.32 -32.74
CA SER A 433 1.88 5.87 -33.73
C SER A 433 1.79 5.04 -35.00
N ASP A 434 2.85 4.31 -35.36
CA ASP A 434 2.88 3.46 -36.55
C ASP A 434 2.08 2.15 -36.37
N VAL A 435 1.87 1.72 -35.13
CA VAL A 435 1.29 0.41 -34.83
C VAL A 435 -0.03 0.45 -34.04
N GLN A 436 -0.35 1.56 -33.39
CA GLN A 436 -1.51 1.65 -32.48
C GLN A 436 -2.87 1.28 -33.11
N ASN A 437 -3.03 1.53 -34.41
CA ASN A 437 -4.26 1.25 -35.15
C ASN A 437 -4.20 -0.06 -35.97
N VAL A 438 -3.12 -0.83 -35.89
CA VAL A 438 -3.00 -2.15 -36.53
C VAL A 438 -3.97 -3.11 -35.85
N LYS A 439 -4.75 -3.87 -36.62
CA LYS A 439 -5.68 -4.86 -36.08
C LYS A 439 -4.94 -6.08 -35.53
N LEU A 440 -5.29 -6.49 -34.33
CA LEU A 440 -4.80 -7.71 -33.68
C LEU A 440 -5.72 -8.88 -34.03
N GLU A 441 -5.59 -9.38 -35.25
CA GLU A 441 -6.37 -10.50 -35.77
C GLU A 441 -5.46 -11.67 -36.19
N ASN A 442 -5.96 -12.89 -36.09
CA ASN A 442 -5.23 -14.12 -36.40
C ASN A 442 -3.93 -14.26 -35.60
N LEU A 443 -3.99 -13.87 -34.31
CA LEU A 443 -2.88 -14.05 -33.40
C LEU A 443 -2.72 -15.54 -33.01
N SER A 444 -1.49 -15.98 -32.80
CA SER A 444 -1.25 -17.27 -32.15
C SER A 444 -1.87 -17.32 -30.76
N GLU A 445 -2.17 -18.51 -30.27
CA GLU A 445 -2.73 -18.70 -28.93
C GLU A 445 -1.86 -18.05 -27.84
N ASP A 446 -0.53 -18.19 -27.94
CA ASP A 446 0.42 -17.58 -27.00
C ASP A 446 0.36 -16.03 -27.06
N ALA A 447 0.20 -15.45 -28.26
CA ALA A 447 0.05 -14.01 -28.41
C ALA A 447 -1.30 -13.50 -27.83
N GLN A 448 -2.38 -14.24 -28.04
CA GLN A 448 -3.69 -13.93 -27.42
C GLN A 448 -3.63 -14.00 -25.89
N ASN A 449 -2.98 -15.03 -25.35
CA ASN A 449 -2.80 -15.20 -23.90
C ASN A 449 -1.95 -14.07 -23.29
N LEU A 450 -0.88 -13.66 -23.98
CA LEU A 450 -0.05 -12.53 -23.56
C LEU A 450 -0.83 -11.21 -23.59
N LEU A 451 -1.59 -10.97 -24.66
CA LEU A 451 -2.48 -9.80 -24.79
C LEU A 451 -3.50 -9.75 -23.65
N PHE A 452 -4.22 -10.83 -23.44
CA PHE A 452 -5.20 -10.91 -22.37
C PHE A 452 -4.56 -10.69 -21.00
N SER A 453 -3.41 -11.31 -20.74
CA SER A 453 -2.67 -11.12 -19.51
C SER A 453 -2.28 -9.66 -19.27
N ALA A 454 -1.85 -8.95 -20.31
CA ALA A 454 -1.55 -7.53 -20.22
C ALA A 454 -2.81 -6.68 -19.91
N LEU A 455 -3.94 -7.00 -20.53
CA LEU A 455 -5.20 -6.27 -20.33
C LEU A 455 -5.87 -6.53 -18.98
N LEU A 456 -5.34 -7.42 -18.15
CA LEU A 456 -5.88 -7.73 -16.80
C LEU A 456 -5.48 -6.72 -15.72
N LEU A 457 -4.55 -5.80 -15.97
CA LEU A 457 -4.09 -4.85 -14.95
C LEU A 457 -5.24 -4.13 -14.21
N PRO A 458 -6.30 -3.63 -14.87
CA PRO A 458 -7.42 -2.98 -14.18
C PRO A 458 -8.08 -3.87 -13.11
N GLU A 459 -8.28 -5.15 -13.43
CA GLU A 459 -8.87 -6.12 -12.49
C GLU A 459 -7.93 -6.42 -11.31
N VAL A 460 -6.64 -6.48 -11.58
CA VAL A 460 -5.62 -6.70 -10.54
C VAL A 460 -5.59 -5.51 -9.57
N LEU A 461 -5.70 -4.28 -10.08
CA LEU A 461 -5.74 -3.07 -9.27
C LEU A 461 -6.99 -3.02 -8.38
N GLU A 462 -8.17 -3.30 -8.95
CA GLU A 462 -9.42 -3.40 -8.19
C GLU A 462 -9.31 -4.45 -7.06
N ASP A 463 -8.86 -5.66 -7.39
CA ASP A 463 -8.76 -6.75 -6.43
C ASP A 463 -7.69 -6.47 -5.36
N ALA A 464 -6.55 -5.91 -5.74
CA ALA A 464 -5.50 -5.51 -4.81
C ALA A 464 -5.98 -4.45 -3.81
N PHE A 465 -6.71 -3.44 -4.29
CA PHE A 465 -7.24 -2.37 -3.44
C PHE A 465 -8.34 -2.87 -2.51
N HIS A 466 -9.36 -3.56 -3.04
CA HIS A 466 -10.49 -4.03 -2.24
C HIS A 466 -10.09 -5.08 -1.18
N SER A 467 -9.16 -5.97 -1.52
CA SER A 467 -8.65 -6.96 -0.58
C SER A 467 -7.49 -6.45 0.31
N ARG A 468 -7.02 -5.20 0.09
CA ARG A 468 -5.82 -4.62 0.73
C ARG A 468 -4.55 -5.44 0.50
N GLN A 469 -4.49 -6.17 -0.61
CA GLN A 469 -3.41 -7.10 -0.94
C GLN A 469 -2.57 -6.57 -2.11
N VAL A 470 -1.74 -5.56 -1.86
CA VAL A 470 -0.92 -4.89 -2.88
C VAL A 470 0.08 -5.85 -3.55
N GLN A 471 0.48 -6.94 -2.88
CA GLN A 471 1.36 -7.96 -3.49
C GLN A 471 0.79 -8.58 -4.78
N LYS A 472 -0.53 -8.54 -4.98
CA LYS A 472 -1.15 -8.99 -6.24
C LYS A 472 -0.65 -8.20 -7.46
N VAL A 473 -0.31 -6.91 -7.26
CA VAL A 473 0.25 -6.08 -8.34
C VAL A 473 1.69 -6.49 -8.63
N THR A 474 2.53 -6.69 -7.62
CA THR A 474 3.91 -7.13 -7.82
C THR A 474 4.00 -8.53 -8.43
N GLU A 475 3.12 -9.46 -8.02
CA GLU A 475 2.98 -10.78 -8.60
C GLU A 475 2.55 -10.71 -10.08
N TYR A 476 1.56 -9.88 -10.38
CA TYR A 476 1.10 -9.65 -11.74
C TYR A 476 2.21 -9.12 -12.64
N LEU A 477 2.94 -8.09 -12.21
CA LEU A 477 4.04 -7.49 -12.97
C LEU A 477 5.16 -8.49 -13.26
N LYS A 478 5.53 -9.29 -12.26
CA LYS A 478 6.52 -10.35 -12.41
C LYS A 478 6.09 -11.41 -13.42
N ASN A 479 4.83 -11.86 -13.32
CA ASN A 479 4.29 -12.88 -14.22
C ASN A 479 4.15 -12.34 -15.65
N LEU A 480 3.73 -11.09 -15.83
CA LEU A 480 3.64 -10.46 -17.14
C LEU A 480 5.02 -10.31 -17.80
N ALA A 481 6.03 -9.88 -17.03
CA ALA A 481 7.40 -9.80 -17.51
C ALA A 481 7.93 -11.19 -17.94
N ALA A 482 7.69 -12.23 -17.14
CA ALA A 482 8.08 -13.59 -17.46
C ALA A 482 7.41 -14.12 -18.75
N SER A 483 6.10 -13.83 -18.90
CA SER A 483 5.35 -14.20 -20.11
C SER A 483 5.88 -13.50 -21.36
N LEU A 484 6.24 -12.20 -21.25
CA LEU A 484 6.86 -11.46 -22.34
C LEU A 484 8.23 -12.05 -22.72
N HIS A 485 9.08 -12.33 -21.74
CA HIS A 485 10.41 -12.87 -22.00
C HIS A 485 10.33 -14.24 -22.66
N LYS A 486 9.43 -15.12 -22.20
CA LYS A 486 9.17 -16.41 -22.82
C LYS A 486 8.72 -16.23 -24.27
N PHE A 487 7.69 -15.42 -24.49
CA PHE A 487 7.14 -15.18 -25.83
C PHE A 487 8.20 -14.63 -26.80
N TYR A 488 9.01 -13.67 -26.35
CA TYR A 488 10.06 -13.06 -27.18
C TYR A 488 11.17 -14.04 -27.54
N ASN A 489 11.51 -14.96 -26.66
CA ASN A 489 12.54 -15.98 -26.93
C ASN A 489 12.07 -17.04 -27.95
N GLU A 490 10.77 -17.28 -28.01
CA GLU A 490 10.16 -18.30 -28.89
C GLU A 490 9.68 -17.72 -30.22
N ASN A 491 9.56 -16.39 -30.34
CA ASN A 491 8.98 -15.73 -31.51
C ASN A 491 9.89 -14.64 -32.10
N ARG A 492 10.11 -14.68 -33.40
CA ARG A 492 10.77 -13.59 -34.11
C ARG A 492 9.77 -12.42 -34.30
N VAL A 493 10.14 -11.23 -33.85
CA VAL A 493 9.30 -10.02 -33.98
C VAL A 493 9.78 -9.18 -35.15
N VAL A 494 10.98 -8.61 -35.07
CA VAL A 494 11.51 -7.71 -36.12
C VAL A 494 11.79 -8.47 -37.40
N GLY A 495 11.20 -7.97 -38.51
CA GLY A 495 11.28 -8.58 -39.82
C GLY A 495 10.38 -9.82 -40.00
N SER A 496 9.43 -10.06 -39.11
CA SER A 496 8.38 -11.09 -39.29
C SER A 496 7.19 -10.53 -40.10
N VAL A 497 6.34 -11.42 -40.61
CA VAL A 497 5.10 -11.03 -41.31
C VAL A 497 4.14 -10.28 -40.36
N ASP A 498 4.14 -10.64 -39.08
CA ASP A 498 3.27 -10.07 -38.06
C ASP A 498 3.95 -8.97 -37.23
N GLU A 499 5.09 -8.42 -37.68
CA GLU A 499 5.88 -7.43 -36.95
C GLU A 499 5.01 -6.32 -36.34
N SER A 500 4.16 -5.67 -37.13
CA SER A 500 3.34 -4.55 -36.63
C SER A 500 2.30 -4.98 -35.61
N LYS A 501 1.71 -6.19 -35.70
CA LYS A 501 0.79 -6.75 -34.73
C LYS A 501 1.53 -7.06 -33.41
N LEU A 502 2.71 -7.70 -33.50
CA LEU A 502 3.52 -8.03 -32.33
C LEU A 502 4.06 -6.79 -31.61
N LEU A 503 4.42 -5.75 -32.36
CA LEU A 503 4.80 -4.46 -31.78
C LEU A 503 3.63 -3.80 -31.05
N LYS A 504 2.41 -3.84 -31.59
CA LYS A 504 1.22 -3.34 -30.88
C LYS A 504 0.95 -4.17 -29.61
N LEU A 505 1.03 -5.49 -29.68
CA LEU A 505 0.92 -6.37 -28.51
C LEU A 505 1.94 -5.98 -27.44
N PHE A 506 3.21 -5.75 -27.82
CA PHE A 506 4.26 -5.34 -26.90
C PHE A 506 4.04 -3.94 -26.31
N ALA A 507 3.42 -3.03 -27.09
CA ALA A 507 3.02 -1.73 -26.56
C ALA A 507 2.00 -1.85 -25.43
N VAL A 508 1.02 -2.78 -25.55
CA VAL A 508 0.05 -3.07 -24.49
C VAL A 508 0.73 -3.65 -23.25
N VAL A 509 1.67 -4.58 -23.44
CA VAL A 509 2.45 -5.14 -22.32
C VAL A 509 3.27 -4.05 -21.63
N GLY A 510 3.95 -3.21 -22.41
CA GLY A 510 4.73 -2.08 -21.90
C GLY A 510 3.88 -1.08 -21.12
N LEU A 511 2.67 -0.77 -21.63
CA LEU A 511 1.70 0.06 -20.94
C LEU A 511 1.36 -0.51 -19.55
N SER A 512 1.03 -1.80 -19.49
CA SER A 512 0.64 -2.46 -18.24
C SER A 512 1.79 -2.54 -17.23
N LEU A 513 3.01 -2.80 -17.70
CA LEU A 513 4.21 -2.76 -16.85
C LEU A 513 4.44 -1.36 -16.29
N ARG A 514 4.38 -0.33 -17.15
CA ARG A 514 4.62 1.06 -16.76
C ARG A 514 3.57 1.58 -15.79
N VAL A 515 2.28 1.39 -16.08
CA VAL A 515 1.18 1.82 -15.21
C VAL A 515 1.23 1.06 -13.87
N GLY A 516 1.43 -0.24 -13.90
CA GLY A 516 1.50 -1.05 -12.68
C GLY A 516 2.69 -0.69 -11.79
N LEU A 517 3.88 -0.48 -12.35
CA LEU A 517 5.06 0.00 -11.61
C LEU A 517 4.79 1.38 -10.99
N LYS A 518 4.27 2.34 -11.77
CA LYS A 518 3.96 3.69 -11.29
C LYS A 518 3.00 3.68 -10.10
N LEU A 519 2.00 2.81 -10.11
CA LEU A 519 1.01 2.71 -9.03
C LEU A 519 1.56 2.05 -7.75
N ILE A 520 2.68 1.36 -7.83
CA ILE A 520 3.43 0.92 -6.65
C ILE A 520 4.61 1.86 -6.32
N GLY A 521 4.67 3.03 -6.96
CA GLY A 521 5.65 4.07 -6.71
C GLY A 521 7.05 3.78 -7.28
N ILE A 522 7.12 3.05 -8.38
CA ILE A 522 8.36 2.70 -9.09
C ILE A 522 8.26 3.21 -10.53
N ASP A 523 9.31 3.83 -11.01
CA ASP A 523 9.37 4.28 -12.41
C ASP A 523 9.91 3.17 -13.33
N ALA A 524 9.19 2.93 -14.43
CA ALA A 524 9.64 1.99 -15.45
C ALA A 524 10.87 2.54 -16.19
N LYS A 525 11.89 1.73 -16.38
CA LYS A 525 13.12 2.11 -17.06
C LYS A 525 13.01 1.87 -18.57
N ASP A 526 13.29 2.90 -19.35
CA ASP A 526 13.27 2.82 -20.81
C ASP A 526 14.53 2.18 -21.40
N LYS A 527 15.64 2.21 -20.67
CA LYS A 527 16.96 1.66 -21.04
C LYS A 527 17.60 1.00 -19.82
N MET A 528 18.24 -0.11 -20.08
CA MET A 528 19.06 -0.84 -19.12
C MET A 528 20.31 -1.39 -19.81
#